data_747236b4595a8196e9a47f1e0e498d50
#
_entry.id   747236b4595a8196e9a47f1e0e498d50
#
_cell.length_a   1.000
_cell.length_b   1.000
_cell.length_c   1.000
_cell.angle_alpha   90.00
_cell.angle_beta   90.00
_cell.angle_gamma   90.00
#
_symmetry.space_group_name_H-M   'P 1'
#
loop_
_entity.id
_entity.type
_entity.pdbx_description
1 polymer ?
#
loop_
_entity_poly.entity_id
_entity_poly.type
_entity_poly.pdbx_seq_one_letter_code
_entity_poly.pdbx_strand_id
1 'polypeptide(L)'
;MKKRERILVVDDDPVIAQSCKRILSSEGYVVSVAEKGEEAIKKVSKEEFSLVITDIRLPDLYGLIVLKETKVIQPESEVVVITGYPSLEDAKESVRLGAFEYIEKPFTPEFIINTAKKVFDRKGWILRKAYIDQFRYGVVPSSELDERTIYYKEGTWARPLREDYWEIGIDVRYWFLAGQLLYLELPQGLKALASGEPFCRLLTGGGQIFELPAPMTGVVKEINERANDIMCSLTESHLSEGWLLWVVRIEPIK
;
A
#
# COMPACT_ATOMS: atom_id res chain seq x y z
N MET A 1 -4.67 -13.12 -28.83
CA MET A 1 -3.86 -11.90 -28.67
C MET A 1 -4.00 -11.40 -27.24
N LYS A 2 -2.90 -11.19 -26.50
CA LYS A 2 -2.98 -10.58 -25.14
C LYS A 2 -3.55 -9.16 -25.28
N LYS A 3 -4.62 -8.81 -24.55
CA LYS A 3 -5.16 -7.44 -24.47
C LYS A 3 -4.01 -6.56 -23.96
N ARG A 4 -3.63 -5.51 -24.70
CA ARG A 4 -2.61 -4.56 -24.24
C ARG A 4 -3.18 -3.75 -23.10
N GLU A 5 -2.44 -3.65 -22.02
CA GLU A 5 -2.86 -2.86 -20.84
C GLU A 5 -2.91 -1.36 -21.20
N ARG A 6 -3.94 -0.69 -20.72
CA ARG A 6 -4.21 0.72 -21.02
C ARG A 6 -3.94 1.56 -19.78
N ILE A 7 -3.16 2.63 -19.99
CA ILE A 7 -2.77 3.57 -18.93
C ILE A 7 -3.31 4.96 -19.28
N LEU A 8 -3.89 5.65 -18.31
CA LEU A 8 -4.20 7.07 -18.40
C LEU A 8 -3.20 7.85 -17.55
N VAL A 9 -2.53 8.82 -18.15
CA VAL A 9 -1.67 9.78 -17.45
C VAL A 9 -2.39 11.11 -17.38
N VAL A 10 -2.50 11.68 -16.19
CA VAL A 10 -3.20 12.94 -15.91
C VAL A 10 -2.20 13.90 -15.26
N ASP A 11 -1.74 14.87 -16.01
CA ASP A 11 -0.77 15.88 -15.56
C ASP A 11 -0.94 17.13 -16.43
N ASP A 12 -1.02 18.30 -15.81
CA ASP A 12 -1.17 19.59 -16.49
C ASP A 12 0.14 20.09 -17.11
N ASP A 13 1.27 19.53 -16.68
CA ASP A 13 2.55 19.77 -17.34
C ASP A 13 2.69 18.85 -18.57
N PRO A 14 2.62 19.43 -19.80
CA PRO A 14 2.70 18.63 -21.03
C PRO A 14 4.05 17.92 -21.17
N VAL A 15 5.12 18.43 -20.57
CA VAL A 15 6.44 17.79 -20.63
C VAL A 15 6.45 16.51 -19.84
N ILE A 16 5.89 16.53 -18.63
CA ILE A 16 5.75 15.35 -17.76
C ILE A 16 4.79 14.35 -18.39
N ALA A 17 3.61 14.79 -18.80
CA ALA A 17 2.59 13.94 -19.40
C ALA A 17 3.12 13.20 -20.66
N GLN A 18 3.78 13.92 -21.57
CA GLN A 18 4.33 13.32 -22.80
C GLN A 18 5.56 12.44 -22.51
N SER A 19 6.36 12.78 -21.52
CA SER A 19 7.48 11.94 -21.09
C SER A 19 6.99 10.60 -20.54
N CYS A 20 6.02 10.61 -19.64
CA CYS A 20 5.38 9.39 -19.12
C CYS A 20 4.77 8.56 -20.25
N LYS A 21 4.03 9.21 -21.16
CA LYS A 21 3.46 8.55 -22.33
C LYS A 21 4.53 7.85 -23.17
N ARG A 22 5.62 8.54 -23.51
CA ARG A 22 6.72 7.97 -24.31
C ARG A 22 7.37 6.78 -23.61
N ILE A 23 7.71 6.94 -22.32
CA ILE A 23 8.38 5.93 -21.51
C ILE A 23 7.50 4.67 -21.42
N LEU A 24 6.24 4.82 -21.03
CA LEU A 24 5.33 3.68 -20.85
C LEU A 24 4.93 3.04 -22.19
N SER A 25 4.82 3.83 -23.28
CA SER A 25 4.55 3.28 -24.61
C SER A 25 5.72 2.46 -25.15
N SER A 26 6.97 2.79 -24.80
CA SER A 26 8.15 1.99 -25.20
C SER A 26 8.18 0.61 -24.53
N GLU A 27 7.50 0.44 -23.37
CA GLU A 27 7.29 -0.84 -22.69
C GLU A 27 6.09 -1.65 -23.24
N GLY A 28 5.42 -1.11 -24.28
CA GLY A 28 4.32 -1.80 -24.97
C GLY A 28 2.91 -1.51 -24.43
N TYR A 29 2.76 -0.60 -23.48
CA TYR A 29 1.46 -0.16 -22.97
C TYR A 29 0.74 0.79 -23.96
N VAL A 30 -0.59 0.82 -23.90
CA VAL A 30 -1.40 1.81 -24.62
C VAL A 30 -1.65 2.99 -23.69
N VAL A 31 -1.06 4.15 -23.99
CA VAL A 31 -1.09 5.30 -23.07
C VAL A 31 -1.90 6.46 -23.64
N SER A 32 -2.91 6.87 -22.90
CA SER A 32 -3.69 8.09 -23.10
C SER A 32 -3.24 9.17 -22.13
N VAL A 33 -3.43 10.44 -22.48
CA VAL A 33 -3.09 11.59 -21.66
C VAL A 33 -4.32 12.45 -21.45
N ALA A 34 -4.44 13.07 -20.28
CA ALA A 34 -5.37 14.15 -19.96
C ALA A 34 -4.59 15.26 -19.25
N GLU A 35 -4.88 16.52 -19.57
CA GLU A 35 -4.24 17.69 -18.94
C GLU A 35 -5.10 18.27 -17.80
N LYS A 36 -6.31 17.73 -17.60
CA LYS A 36 -7.31 18.20 -16.62
C LYS A 36 -8.00 17.03 -15.96
N GLY A 37 -8.42 17.22 -14.72
CA GLY A 37 -9.13 16.21 -13.95
C GLY A 37 -10.50 15.86 -14.55
N GLU A 38 -11.28 16.86 -15.00
CA GLU A 38 -12.57 16.61 -15.67
C GLU A 38 -12.41 15.80 -16.96
N GLU A 39 -11.36 16.08 -17.74
CA GLU A 39 -11.02 15.32 -18.93
C GLU A 39 -10.69 13.86 -18.58
N ALA A 40 -9.91 13.65 -17.51
CA ALA A 40 -9.56 12.32 -17.02
C ALA A 40 -10.79 11.54 -16.62
N ILE A 41 -11.69 12.11 -15.82
CA ILE A 41 -12.95 11.47 -15.39
C ILE A 41 -13.82 11.13 -16.60
N LYS A 42 -13.92 12.04 -17.58
CA LYS A 42 -14.65 11.79 -18.82
C LYS A 42 -14.05 10.65 -19.65
N LYS A 43 -12.71 10.49 -19.67
CA LYS A 43 -12.06 9.36 -20.33
C LYS A 43 -12.33 8.06 -19.59
N VAL A 44 -12.18 8.04 -18.27
CA VAL A 44 -12.48 6.88 -17.41
C VAL A 44 -13.94 6.42 -17.57
N SER A 45 -14.89 7.36 -17.77
CA SER A 45 -16.30 7.00 -17.98
C SER A 45 -16.57 6.34 -19.34
N LYS A 46 -15.66 6.49 -20.31
CA LYS A 46 -15.87 6.03 -21.71
C LYS A 46 -14.99 4.85 -22.09
N GLU A 47 -13.85 4.71 -21.47
CA GLU A 47 -12.82 3.77 -21.83
C GLU A 47 -12.29 3.09 -20.57
N GLU A 48 -11.98 1.79 -20.66
CA GLU A 48 -11.37 1.05 -19.57
C GLU A 48 -9.87 1.35 -19.48
N PHE A 49 -9.39 1.65 -18.29
CA PHE A 49 -7.98 1.78 -17.96
C PHE A 49 -7.61 0.79 -16.87
N SER A 50 -6.49 0.11 -17.03
CA SER A 50 -5.96 -0.77 -16.00
C SER A 50 -5.15 0.00 -14.94
N LEU A 51 -4.62 1.18 -15.34
CA LEU A 51 -3.85 2.07 -14.48
C LEU A 51 -4.16 3.53 -14.83
N VAL A 52 -4.42 4.34 -13.82
CA VAL A 52 -4.47 5.80 -13.92
C VAL A 52 -3.33 6.38 -13.08
N ILE A 53 -2.54 7.24 -13.67
CA ILE A 53 -1.45 7.97 -13.02
C ILE A 53 -1.87 9.44 -13.00
N THR A 54 -2.09 10.03 -11.83
CA THR A 54 -2.62 11.40 -11.73
C THR A 54 -1.76 12.30 -10.85
N ASP A 55 -1.51 13.52 -11.33
CA ASP A 55 -1.01 14.57 -10.43
C ASP A 55 -2.10 14.93 -9.42
N ILE A 56 -1.68 15.36 -8.24
CA ILE A 56 -2.57 15.92 -7.21
C ILE A 56 -3.06 17.30 -7.60
N ARG A 57 -2.18 18.16 -8.10
CA ARG A 57 -2.48 19.56 -8.40
C ARG A 57 -2.79 19.76 -9.87
N LEU A 58 -4.05 19.56 -10.23
CA LEU A 58 -4.56 19.84 -11.56
C LEU A 58 -5.25 21.23 -11.57
N PRO A 59 -5.34 21.89 -12.71
CA PRO A 59 -5.83 23.26 -12.80
C PRO A 59 -7.33 23.41 -12.51
N ASP A 60 -8.10 22.34 -12.63
CA ASP A 60 -9.57 22.32 -12.51
C ASP A 60 -10.05 21.53 -11.29
N LEU A 61 -9.43 20.40 -10.99
CA LEU A 61 -9.79 19.49 -9.91
C LEU A 61 -8.57 19.07 -9.11
N TYR A 62 -8.78 18.75 -7.85
CA TYR A 62 -7.78 18.11 -7.03
C TYR A 62 -7.64 16.63 -7.44
N GLY A 63 -6.43 16.14 -7.71
CA GLY A 63 -6.22 14.80 -8.28
C GLY A 63 -6.75 13.66 -7.41
N LEU A 64 -6.94 13.87 -6.10
CA LEU A 64 -7.63 12.91 -5.24
C LEU A 64 -9.11 12.73 -5.59
N ILE A 65 -9.71 13.72 -6.27
CA ILE A 65 -11.07 13.57 -6.83
C ILE A 65 -11.01 12.64 -8.03
N VAL A 66 -9.98 12.78 -8.90
CA VAL A 66 -9.77 11.84 -10.02
C VAL A 66 -9.58 10.41 -9.50
N LEU A 67 -8.78 10.21 -8.45
CA LEU A 67 -8.61 8.93 -7.78
C LEU A 67 -9.97 8.37 -7.31
N LYS A 68 -10.72 9.16 -6.54
CA LYS A 68 -12.02 8.75 -5.99
C LYS A 68 -13.01 8.35 -7.08
N GLU A 69 -13.17 9.22 -8.09
CA GLU A 69 -14.11 8.97 -9.20
C GLU A 69 -13.67 7.77 -10.05
N THR A 70 -12.36 7.59 -10.27
CA THR A 70 -11.85 6.40 -10.95
C THR A 70 -12.23 5.13 -10.20
N LYS A 71 -12.04 5.09 -8.87
CA LYS A 71 -12.40 3.92 -8.06
C LYS A 71 -13.91 3.67 -7.99
N VAL A 72 -14.74 4.70 -8.15
CA VAL A 72 -16.19 4.57 -8.24
C VAL A 72 -16.62 4.01 -9.60
N ILE A 73 -16.07 4.55 -10.71
CA ILE A 73 -16.45 4.19 -12.08
C ILE A 73 -15.81 2.85 -12.49
N GLN A 74 -14.55 2.66 -12.16
CA GLN A 74 -13.74 1.48 -12.50
C GLN A 74 -13.03 0.96 -11.24
N PRO A 75 -13.70 0.22 -10.35
CA PRO A 75 -13.11 -0.28 -9.09
C PRO A 75 -11.84 -1.12 -9.30
N GLU A 76 -11.73 -1.79 -10.46
CA GLU A 76 -10.58 -2.63 -10.82
C GLU A 76 -9.38 -1.84 -11.34
N SER A 77 -9.59 -0.57 -11.71
CA SER A 77 -8.49 0.30 -12.16
C SER A 77 -7.61 0.66 -10.98
N GLU A 78 -6.32 0.44 -11.11
CA GLU A 78 -5.37 0.94 -10.13
C GLU A 78 -5.07 2.41 -10.36
N VAL A 79 -4.84 3.15 -9.27
CA VAL A 79 -4.53 4.57 -9.37
C VAL A 79 -3.25 4.86 -8.61
N VAL A 80 -2.31 5.48 -9.31
CA VAL A 80 -1.05 6.01 -8.76
C VAL A 80 -1.16 7.53 -8.70
N VAL A 81 -0.87 8.07 -7.54
CA VAL A 81 -0.89 9.52 -7.32
C VAL A 81 0.54 10.05 -7.37
N ILE A 82 0.77 11.10 -8.13
CA ILE A 82 2.08 11.75 -8.26
C ILE A 82 1.95 13.21 -7.81
N THR A 83 2.97 13.78 -7.16
CA THR A 83 2.93 15.18 -6.75
C THR A 83 4.32 15.80 -6.63
N GLY A 84 4.43 17.08 -7.01
CA GLY A 84 5.60 17.91 -6.72
C GLY A 84 5.55 18.59 -5.35
N TYR A 85 4.44 18.44 -4.62
CA TYR A 85 4.23 19.08 -3.31
C TYR A 85 3.68 18.05 -2.33
N PRO A 86 4.51 17.13 -1.86
CA PRO A 86 4.08 16.08 -0.96
C PRO A 86 3.60 16.64 0.38
N SER A 87 2.49 16.09 0.86
CA SER A 87 1.98 16.35 2.20
C SER A 87 1.54 15.04 2.87
N LEU A 88 1.63 15.01 4.19
CA LEU A 88 1.20 13.83 4.95
C LEU A 88 -0.31 13.61 4.84
N GLU A 89 -1.07 14.71 4.77
CA GLU A 89 -2.52 14.69 4.62
C GLU A 89 -2.93 14.08 3.28
N ASP A 90 -2.28 14.49 2.18
CA ASP A 90 -2.56 13.96 0.85
C ASP A 90 -2.18 12.48 0.74
N ALA A 91 -1.06 12.10 1.34
CA ALA A 91 -0.62 10.71 1.36
C ALA A 91 -1.63 9.83 2.12
N LYS A 92 -2.06 10.23 3.32
CA LYS A 92 -3.08 9.52 4.10
C LYS A 92 -4.41 9.41 3.35
N GLU A 93 -4.85 10.50 2.74
CA GLU A 93 -6.11 10.52 2.00
C GLU A 93 -6.03 9.67 0.73
N SER A 94 -4.89 9.68 0.01
CA SER A 94 -4.65 8.80 -1.13
C SER A 94 -4.82 7.33 -0.76
N VAL A 95 -4.20 6.91 0.34
CA VAL A 95 -4.32 5.52 0.84
C VAL A 95 -5.77 5.21 1.22
N ARG A 96 -6.45 6.12 1.92
CA ARG A 96 -7.86 5.95 2.32
C ARG A 96 -8.78 5.79 1.12
N LEU A 97 -8.50 6.50 0.03
CA LEU A 97 -9.25 6.44 -1.22
C LEU A 97 -8.87 5.24 -2.11
N GLY A 98 -7.86 4.46 -1.72
CA GLY A 98 -7.44 3.25 -2.41
C GLY A 98 -6.43 3.50 -3.53
N ALA A 99 -5.55 4.50 -3.41
CA ALA A 99 -4.41 4.64 -4.29
C ALA A 99 -3.49 3.42 -4.20
N PHE A 100 -2.93 3.04 -5.34
CA PHE A 100 -1.93 1.98 -5.42
C PHE A 100 -0.59 2.43 -4.84
N GLU A 101 -0.16 3.62 -5.20
CA GLU A 101 1.11 4.20 -4.76
C GLU A 101 0.98 5.74 -4.77
N TYR A 102 1.76 6.39 -3.89
CA TYR A 102 1.90 7.85 -3.84
C TYR A 102 3.35 8.19 -4.11
N ILE A 103 3.61 8.99 -5.13
CA ILE A 103 4.95 9.24 -5.68
C ILE A 103 5.27 10.73 -5.62
N GLU A 104 6.44 11.07 -5.09
CA GLU A 104 6.97 12.42 -5.14
C GLU A 104 7.73 12.69 -6.44
N LYS A 105 7.50 13.86 -7.06
CA LYS A 105 8.31 14.38 -8.17
C LYS A 105 9.59 15.06 -7.59
N PRO A 106 10.75 14.90 -8.23
CA PRO A 106 11.01 14.21 -9.48
C PRO A 106 11.18 12.69 -9.33
N PHE A 107 10.75 11.92 -10.32
CA PHE A 107 10.94 10.47 -10.40
C PHE A 107 11.74 10.09 -11.65
N THR A 108 12.37 8.91 -11.63
CA THR A 108 13.13 8.42 -12.79
C THR A 108 12.24 7.62 -13.74
N PRO A 109 12.65 7.49 -15.04
CA PRO A 109 11.98 6.63 -16.00
C PRO A 109 11.81 5.19 -15.49
N GLU A 110 12.86 4.64 -14.89
CA GLU A 110 12.88 3.28 -14.34
C GLU A 110 11.86 3.12 -13.23
N PHE A 111 11.67 4.16 -12.41
CA PHE A 111 10.71 4.12 -11.30
C PHE A 111 9.28 3.99 -11.83
N ILE A 112 8.88 4.83 -12.80
CA ILE A 112 7.52 4.77 -13.35
C ILE A 112 7.25 3.48 -14.14
N ILE A 113 8.27 2.94 -14.84
CA ILE A 113 8.20 1.64 -15.50
C ILE A 113 7.97 0.52 -14.47
N ASN A 114 8.74 0.52 -13.39
CA ASN A 114 8.63 -0.50 -12.35
C ASN A 114 7.29 -0.42 -11.61
N THR A 115 6.78 0.79 -11.37
CA THR A 115 5.44 0.99 -10.80
C THR A 115 4.36 0.41 -11.72
N ALA A 116 4.43 0.68 -13.03
CA ALA A 116 3.49 0.09 -13.99
C ALA A 116 3.62 -1.46 -14.03
N LYS A 117 4.84 -2.00 -14.02
CA LYS A 117 5.07 -3.46 -13.99
C LYS A 117 4.49 -4.11 -12.73
N LYS A 118 4.67 -3.49 -11.56
CA LYS A 118 4.05 -3.96 -10.29
C LYS A 118 2.52 -4.03 -10.40
N VAL A 119 1.88 -3.03 -11.01
CA VAL A 119 0.42 -3.01 -11.24
C VAL A 119 -0.01 -4.18 -12.14
N PHE A 120 0.75 -4.48 -13.20
CA PHE A 120 0.37 -5.46 -14.22
C PHE A 120 0.90 -6.88 -13.98
N ASP A 121 1.72 -7.09 -12.97
CA ASP A 121 2.09 -8.43 -12.55
C ASP A 121 0.85 -9.16 -12.00
N ARG A 122 0.31 -10.05 -12.83
CA ARG A 122 -0.94 -10.76 -12.53
C ARG A 122 -0.90 -11.54 -11.23
N LYS A 123 0.25 -12.09 -10.81
CA LYS A 123 0.37 -12.78 -9.54
C LYS A 123 0.28 -11.80 -8.37
N GLY A 124 1.01 -10.70 -8.43
CA GLY A 124 0.94 -9.64 -7.45
C GLY A 124 -0.45 -9.00 -7.38
N TRP A 125 -1.10 -8.76 -8.54
CA TRP A 125 -2.42 -8.16 -8.60
C TRP A 125 -3.53 -9.07 -8.05
N ILE A 126 -3.53 -10.37 -8.39
CA ILE A 126 -4.53 -11.32 -7.88
C ILE A 126 -4.39 -11.49 -6.36
N LEU A 127 -3.16 -11.64 -5.87
CA LEU A 127 -2.89 -11.75 -4.44
C LEU A 127 -3.31 -10.48 -3.70
N ARG A 128 -2.98 -9.31 -4.25
CA ARG A 128 -3.35 -8.01 -3.70
C ARG A 128 -4.85 -7.81 -3.64
N LYS A 129 -5.57 -8.07 -4.73
CA LYS A 129 -7.03 -7.94 -4.77
C LYS A 129 -7.70 -8.86 -3.76
N ALA A 130 -7.36 -10.14 -3.78
CA ALA A 130 -7.89 -11.11 -2.83
C ALA A 130 -7.59 -10.68 -1.37
N TYR A 131 -6.40 -10.14 -1.12
CA TYR A 131 -5.96 -9.72 0.19
C TYR A 131 -6.68 -8.45 0.66
N ILE A 132 -6.77 -7.40 -0.18
CA ILE A 132 -7.51 -6.16 0.14
C ILE A 132 -8.99 -6.45 0.35
N ASP A 133 -9.61 -7.27 -0.50
CA ASP A 133 -11.02 -7.65 -0.36
C ASP A 133 -11.26 -8.40 0.97
N GLN A 134 -10.32 -9.25 1.39
CA GLN A 134 -10.35 -9.93 2.67
C GLN A 134 -10.32 -8.97 3.86
N PHE A 135 -9.44 -7.97 3.84
CA PHE A 135 -9.37 -6.96 4.91
C PHE A 135 -10.58 -6.02 4.93
N ARG A 136 -11.12 -5.70 3.75
CA ARG A 136 -12.31 -4.85 3.62
C ARG A 136 -13.55 -5.49 4.26
N TYR A 137 -13.62 -6.83 4.29
CA TYR A 137 -14.76 -7.58 4.85
C TYR A 137 -14.46 -8.28 6.17
N GLY A 138 -13.29 -8.02 6.79
CA GLY A 138 -12.93 -8.59 8.10
C GLY A 138 -12.76 -10.11 8.12
N VAL A 139 -12.59 -10.74 6.96
CA VAL A 139 -12.42 -12.18 6.85
C VAL A 139 -11.00 -12.51 6.38
N VAL A 140 -10.24 -13.20 7.22
CA VAL A 140 -8.93 -13.77 6.87
C VAL A 140 -9.11 -15.26 6.61
N PRO A 141 -8.58 -15.85 5.51
CA PRO A 141 -8.65 -17.30 5.33
C PRO A 141 -7.87 -18.00 6.42
N SER A 142 -8.57 -18.85 7.15
CA SER A 142 -8.11 -19.50 8.36
C SER A 142 -7.28 -20.77 8.14
N SER A 143 -6.83 -21.08 6.92
CA SER A 143 -6.20 -22.39 6.65
C SER A 143 -4.79 -22.56 7.22
N GLU A 144 -4.16 -21.49 7.73
CA GLU A 144 -2.77 -21.52 8.24
C GLU A 144 -2.58 -20.81 9.58
N LEU A 145 -3.65 -20.36 10.24
CA LEU A 145 -3.57 -19.55 11.44
C LEU A 145 -4.18 -20.29 12.63
N ASP A 146 -3.50 -20.24 13.78
CA ASP A 146 -4.10 -20.62 15.05
C ASP A 146 -5.44 -19.89 15.22
N GLU A 147 -6.53 -20.63 15.48
CA GLU A 147 -7.88 -20.07 15.66
C GLU A 147 -7.95 -18.98 16.74
N ARG A 148 -6.93 -18.86 17.56
CA ARG A 148 -6.78 -17.84 18.60
C ARG A 148 -6.05 -16.59 18.13
N THR A 149 -5.63 -16.51 16.85
CA THR A 149 -4.97 -15.32 16.31
C THR A 149 -5.99 -14.20 16.10
N ILE A 150 -5.74 -13.05 16.70
CA ILE A 150 -6.56 -11.85 16.57
C ILE A 150 -5.94 -10.96 15.50
N TYR A 151 -6.68 -10.66 14.45
CA TYR A 151 -6.32 -9.62 13.50
C TYR A 151 -6.95 -8.29 13.88
N TYR A 152 -6.20 -7.23 13.68
CA TYR A 152 -6.59 -5.88 14.02
C TYR A 152 -6.39 -4.95 12.83
N LYS A 153 -6.62 -3.67 13.02
CA LYS A 153 -6.48 -2.65 11.98
C LYS A 153 -5.06 -2.61 11.42
N GLU A 154 -4.97 -2.21 10.14
CA GLU A 154 -3.70 -1.91 9.48
C GLU A 154 -2.70 -3.09 9.43
N GLY A 155 -3.23 -4.31 9.30
CA GLY A 155 -2.42 -5.51 9.15
C GLY A 155 -1.62 -5.88 10.40
N THR A 156 -2.00 -5.39 11.58
CA THR A 156 -1.45 -5.85 12.85
C THR A 156 -2.20 -7.07 13.37
N TRP A 157 -1.53 -7.90 14.16
CA TRP A 157 -2.08 -9.13 14.68
C TRP A 157 -1.55 -9.45 16.08
N ALA A 158 -2.28 -10.26 16.82
CA ALA A 158 -1.84 -10.86 18.08
C ALA A 158 -2.19 -12.35 18.12
N ARG A 159 -1.27 -13.18 18.64
CA ARG A 159 -1.53 -14.61 18.89
C ARG A 159 -0.99 -15.06 20.23
N PRO A 160 -1.63 -16.00 20.92
CA PRO A 160 -1.13 -16.56 22.15
C PRO A 160 0.09 -17.46 21.86
N LEU A 161 1.16 -17.24 22.61
CA LEU A 161 2.33 -18.13 22.62
C LEU A 161 2.21 -19.15 23.77
N ARG A 162 1.68 -18.72 24.92
CA ARG A 162 1.33 -19.48 26.12
C ARG A 162 0.12 -18.83 26.78
N GLU A 163 -0.37 -19.38 27.89
CA GLU A 163 -1.55 -18.83 28.60
C GLU A 163 -1.40 -17.35 28.98
N ASP A 164 -0.19 -16.93 29.37
CA ASP A 164 0.10 -15.56 29.83
C ASP A 164 1.03 -14.78 28.90
N TYR A 165 1.25 -15.25 27.66
CA TYR A 165 2.23 -14.64 26.79
C TYR A 165 1.73 -14.58 25.33
N TRP A 166 1.73 -13.39 24.75
CA TRP A 166 1.24 -13.16 23.40
C TRP A 166 2.31 -12.54 22.52
N GLU A 167 2.31 -12.91 21.26
CA GLU A 167 3.06 -12.21 20.23
C GLU A 167 2.15 -11.19 19.54
N ILE A 168 2.67 -9.98 19.35
CA ILE A 168 2.06 -8.93 18.51
C ILE A 168 3.00 -8.67 17.36
N GLY A 169 2.46 -8.52 16.17
CA GLY A 169 3.24 -8.31 14.98
C GLY A 169 2.48 -7.68 13.84
N ILE A 170 3.12 -7.73 12.70
CA ILE A 170 2.62 -7.19 11.44
C ILE A 170 2.48 -8.29 10.41
N ASP A 171 1.44 -8.22 9.59
CA ASP A 171 1.34 -9.01 8.38
C ASP A 171 2.13 -8.32 7.27
N VAL A 172 3.30 -8.87 6.98
CA VAL A 172 4.22 -8.29 6.01
C VAL A 172 3.59 -8.19 4.61
N ARG A 173 2.67 -9.10 4.27
CA ARG A 173 1.95 -9.07 2.99
C ARG A 173 1.11 -7.81 2.84
N TYR A 174 0.41 -7.42 3.91
CA TYR A 174 -0.39 -6.19 3.94
C TYR A 174 0.46 -4.97 3.60
N TRP A 175 1.63 -4.87 4.23
CA TRP A 175 2.51 -3.72 4.10
C TRP A 175 3.37 -3.75 2.84
N PHE A 176 3.73 -4.94 2.35
CA PHE A 176 4.40 -5.06 1.05
C PHE A 176 3.52 -4.54 -0.11
N LEU A 177 2.20 -4.67 0.03
CA LEU A 177 1.24 -4.13 -0.92
C LEU A 177 1.10 -2.60 -0.82
N ALA A 178 1.42 -2.02 0.33
CA ALA A 178 1.44 -0.56 0.53
C ALA A 178 2.71 0.12 -0.04
N GLY A 179 3.69 -0.66 -0.53
CA GLY A 179 4.94 -0.18 -1.11
C GLY A 179 6.15 -0.94 -0.59
N GLN A 180 7.34 -0.58 -1.06
CA GLN A 180 8.58 -1.19 -0.58
C GLN A 180 8.79 -0.85 0.91
N LEU A 181 8.89 -1.87 1.75
CA LEU A 181 9.21 -1.71 3.16
C LEU A 181 10.69 -1.37 3.31
N LEU A 182 11.02 -0.28 4.00
CA LEU A 182 12.41 0.13 4.21
C LEU A 182 12.88 -0.10 5.64
N TYR A 183 12.06 0.25 6.63
CA TYR A 183 12.47 0.24 8.01
C TYR A 183 11.27 0.14 8.96
N LEU A 184 11.43 -0.62 10.02
CA LEU A 184 10.49 -0.73 11.13
C LEU A 184 11.11 -0.09 12.38
N GLU A 185 10.58 1.03 12.82
CA GLU A 185 10.98 1.64 14.09
C GLU A 185 10.37 0.83 15.23
N LEU A 186 11.22 0.08 15.93
CA LEU A 186 10.82 -0.76 17.05
C LEU A 186 10.50 0.08 18.29
N PRO A 187 9.62 -0.41 19.18
CA PRO A 187 9.32 0.31 20.41
C PRO A 187 10.58 0.44 21.28
N GLN A 188 10.72 1.60 21.91
CA GLN A 188 11.85 1.86 22.82
C GLN A 188 11.49 1.40 24.23
N GLY A 189 12.15 0.35 24.70
CA GLY A 189 12.02 -0.17 26.06
C GLY A 189 10.75 -0.96 26.32
N LEU A 190 10.69 -1.54 27.49
CA LEU A 190 9.59 -2.38 27.95
C LEU A 190 8.49 -1.48 28.55
N LYS A 191 7.49 -1.14 27.77
CA LYS A 191 6.37 -0.26 28.14
C LYS A 191 5.07 -1.04 28.22
N ALA A 192 4.12 -0.51 29.00
CA ALA A 192 2.72 -0.89 28.83
C ALA A 192 2.22 -0.32 27.50
N LEU A 193 1.45 -1.13 26.76
CA LEU A 193 0.74 -0.78 25.54
C LEU A 193 -0.75 -0.89 25.79
N ALA A 194 -1.50 0.10 25.32
CA ALA A 194 -2.96 -0.01 25.27
C ALA A 194 -3.40 -0.42 23.86
N SER A 195 -4.51 -1.15 23.77
CA SER A 195 -5.12 -1.49 22.49
C SER A 195 -5.43 -0.23 21.67
N GLY A 196 -4.99 -0.19 20.43
CA GLY A 196 -5.13 0.97 19.54
C GLY A 196 -4.01 1.99 19.64
N GLU A 197 -3.14 1.95 20.65
CA GLU A 197 -1.94 2.79 20.70
C GLU A 197 -0.87 2.29 19.73
N PRO A 198 -0.09 3.20 19.10
CA PRO A 198 1.02 2.81 18.26
C PRO A 198 2.08 2.02 19.04
N PHE A 199 2.41 0.81 18.59
CA PHE A 199 3.48 0.01 19.18
C PHE A 199 4.77 0.01 18.35
N CYS A 200 4.67 0.32 17.07
CA CYS A 200 5.83 0.53 16.20
C CYS A 200 5.45 1.44 15.04
N ARG A 201 6.46 1.91 14.29
CA ARG A 201 6.29 2.71 13.08
C ARG A 201 6.95 2.04 11.90
N LEU A 202 6.30 2.08 10.75
CA LEU A 202 6.77 1.50 9.51
C LEU A 202 7.10 2.60 8.51
N LEU A 203 8.34 2.61 8.01
CA LEU A 203 8.78 3.49 6.92
C LEU A 203 8.77 2.72 5.60
N THR A 204 8.10 3.27 4.59
CA THR A 204 8.07 2.72 3.22
C THR A 204 9.03 3.44 2.28
N GLY A 205 9.32 2.82 1.13
CA GLY A 205 10.19 3.38 0.09
C GLY A 205 9.71 4.69 -0.52
N GLY A 206 8.42 5.02 -0.36
CA GLY A 206 7.85 6.32 -0.70
C GLY A 206 8.04 7.40 0.37
N GLY A 207 8.79 7.11 1.46
CA GLY A 207 9.01 8.04 2.57
C GLY A 207 7.82 8.18 3.52
N GLN A 208 6.80 7.34 3.39
CA GLN A 208 5.62 7.35 4.26
C GLN A 208 5.93 6.65 5.58
N ILE A 209 5.44 7.22 6.68
CA ILE A 209 5.55 6.65 8.01
C ILE A 209 4.14 6.27 8.48
N PHE A 210 3.96 5.01 8.82
CA PHE A 210 2.71 4.48 9.37
C PHE A 210 2.90 4.14 10.83
N GLU A 211 2.01 4.61 11.68
CA GLU A 211 1.93 4.21 13.09
C GLU A 211 1.03 2.97 13.19
N LEU A 212 1.60 1.87 13.67
CA LEU A 212 0.92 0.58 13.72
C LEU A 212 0.29 0.36 15.07
N PRO A 213 -1.06 0.24 15.13
CA PRO A 213 -1.77 0.15 16.40
C PRO A 213 -1.61 -1.23 17.04
N ALA A 214 -1.45 -1.26 18.36
CA ALA A 214 -1.43 -2.50 19.14
C ALA A 214 -2.81 -3.17 19.12
N PRO A 215 -2.90 -4.46 18.78
CA PRO A 215 -4.18 -5.17 18.73
C PRO A 215 -4.77 -5.47 20.11
N MET A 216 -3.97 -5.37 21.16
CA MET A 216 -4.43 -5.64 22.53
C MET A 216 -3.59 -4.90 23.57
N THR A 217 -4.14 -4.80 24.80
CA THR A 217 -3.47 -4.18 25.95
C THR A 217 -2.56 -5.19 26.65
N GLY A 218 -1.34 -4.75 27.03
CA GLY A 218 -0.40 -5.59 27.76
C GLY A 218 0.91 -4.87 28.08
N VAL A 219 1.80 -5.57 28.77
CA VAL A 219 3.15 -5.09 29.09
C VAL A 219 4.16 -5.77 28.17
N VAL A 220 4.91 -4.97 27.41
CA VAL A 220 5.98 -5.48 26.54
C VAL A 220 7.06 -6.15 27.39
N LYS A 221 7.38 -7.39 27.09
CA LYS A 221 8.41 -8.19 27.76
C LYS A 221 9.60 -8.49 26.87
N GLU A 222 9.39 -8.51 25.57
CA GLU A 222 10.44 -8.81 24.59
C GLU A 222 10.19 -8.03 23.30
N ILE A 223 11.26 -7.57 22.68
CA ILE A 223 11.25 -6.88 21.38
C ILE A 223 12.07 -7.72 20.41
N ASN A 224 11.56 -7.94 19.22
CA ASN A 224 12.27 -8.63 18.16
C ASN A 224 13.28 -7.67 17.48
N GLU A 225 14.46 -7.56 18.03
CA GLU A 225 15.53 -6.71 17.48
C GLU A 225 15.92 -7.08 16.05
N ARG A 226 15.65 -8.33 15.63
CA ARG A 226 15.92 -8.80 14.27
C ARG A 226 14.79 -8.55 13.28
N ALA A 227 13.70 -7.90 13.71
CA ALA A 227 12.55 -7.67 12.84
C ALA A 227 12.92 -6.90 11.55
N ASN A 228 13.82 -5.91 11.65
CA ASN A 228 14.30 -5.17 10.49
C ASN A 228 15.16 -6.04 9.55
N ASP A 229 16.06 -6.86 10.07
CA ASP A 229 16.90 -7.75 9.26
C ASP A 229 16.04 -8.74 8.48
N ILE A 230 15.03 -9.31 9.16
CA ILE A 230 14.07 -10.23 8.56
C ILE A 230 13.27 -9.49 7.47
N MET A 231 12.73 -8.33 7.77
CA MET A 231 11.93 -7.55 6.84
C MET A 231 12.72 -7.15 5.58
N CYS A 232 13.98 -6.70 5.74
CA CYS A 232 14.86 -6.35 4.62
C CYS A 232 15.28 -7.55 3.76
N SER A 233 15.22 -8.77 4.30
CA SER A 233 15.55 -10.01 3.59
C SER A 233 14.37 -10.59 2.79
N LEU A 234 13.16 -10.06 2.98
CA LEU A 234 11.96 -10.57 2.32
C LEU A 234 11.99 -10.25 0.82
N THR A 235 11.67 -11.25 0.03
CA THR A 235 11.50 -11.16 -1.42
C THR A 235 10.07 -11.51 -1.80
N GLU A 236 9.66 -11.21 -3.02
CA GLU A 236 8.31 -11.54 -3.54
C GLU A 236 7.96 -13.04 -3.39
N SER A 237 8.95 -13.93 -3.45
CA SER A 237 8.73 -15.37 -3.25
C SER A 237 8.26 -15.73 -1.85
N HIS A 238 8.63 -14.95 -0.84
CA HIS A 238 8.21 -15.17 0.55
C HIS A 238 6.77 -14.74 0.81
N LEU A 239 6.20 -13.89 -0.04
CA LEU A 239 4.83 -13.38 0.13
C LEU A 239 3.75 -14.45 -0.09
N SER A 240 4.06 -15.50 -0.87
CA SER A 240 3.15 -16.62 -1.11
C SER A 240 2.97 -17.55 0.09
N GLU A 241 3.88 -17.48 1.08
CA GLU A 241 3.92 -18.38 2.22
C GLU A 241 3.27 -17.83 3.51
N GLY A 242 2.73 -16.61 3.46
CA GLY A 242 1.96 -16.06 4.58
C GLY A 242 2.81 -15.62 5.77
N TRP A 243 3.66 -14.64 5.59
CA TRP A 243 4.60 -14.20 6.63
C TRP A 243 3.98 -13.26 7.66
N LEU A 244 3.85 -13.76 8.88
CA LEU A 244 3.57 -12.96 10.06
C LEU A 244 4.89 -12.66 10.77
N LEU A 245 5.30 -11.40 10.77
CA LEU A 245 6.47 -10.95 11.50
C LEU A 245 6.06 -10.51 12.90
N TRP A 246 6.49 -11.23 13.95
CA TRP A 246 6.31 -10.74 15.30
C TRP A 246 7.28 -9.61 15.61
N VAL A 247 6.80 -8.61 16.33
CA VAL A 247 7.56 -7.39 16.69
C VAL A 247 7.79 -7.33 18.19
N VAL A 248 6.76 -7.59 18.99
CA VAL A 248 6.84 -7.59 20.44
C VAL A 248 6.13 -8.80 21.03
N ARG A 249 6.60 -9.22 22.21
CA ARG A 249 5.89 -10.16 23.07
C ARG A 249 5.41 -9.46 24.31
N ILE A 250 4.17 -9.71 24.68
CA ILE A 250 3.51 -9.03 25.78
C ILE A 250 2.91 -10.02 26.77
N GLU A 251 2.78 -9.55 28.01
CA GLU A 251 1.92 -10.14 29.03
C GLU A 251 0.61 -9.33 29.04
N PRO A 252 -0.55 -9.94 28.72
CA PRO A 252 -1.82 -9.22 28.70
C PRO A 252 -2.19 -8.67 30.08
N ILE A 253 -2.73 -7.47 30.11
CA ILE A 253 -3.35 -6.90 31.29
C ILE A 253 -4.85 -7.22 31.22
N LYS A 254 -5.38 -7.88 32.25
CA LYS A 254 -6.80 -8.23 32.37
C LYS A 254 -7.66 -7.01 32.64
#